data_f9dfab20cbe14aff6b11d00df2ccd6f2
#
_entry.id   f9dfab20cbe14aff6b11d00df2ccd6f2
#
_cell.length_a   1.000
_cell.length_b   1.000
_cell.length_c   1.000
_cell.angle_alpha   90.00
_cell.angle_beta   90.00
_cell.angle_gamma   90.00
#
_symmetry.space_group_name_H-M   'P 1'
#
loop_
_entity.id
_entity.type
_entity.pdbx_description
1 polymer ?
#
loop_
_entity_poly.entity_id
_entity_poly.type
_entity_poly.pdbx_seq_one_letter_code
_entity_poly.pdbx_strand_id
1 'polypeptide(L)'
;MIVFVREELNKPSEVYVSDLRKISPKQLSSFNSSLEFPKLAKTELLKWLSNDGLEIEGLLTYPTKYNKRKKYPLALIIHGGPAGVFSQSFTGNPSIYIVEYFASKGYAILRANPRGSTGYGKDFRFANFKDWGFGDYEDIMSGVDKVIDMGVADPERLAVMGWSYGGYMTSFVVTKTDRFKAASMGAGLSLIHI
;
A
#
# COMPACT_ATOMS: atom_id res chain seq x y z
N MET A 1 30.15 -10.32 10.13
CA MET A 1 29.64 -8.93 10.20
C MET A 1 28.95 -8.61 8.89
N ILE A 2 27.81 -7.90 8.93
CA ILE A 2 27.07 -7.44 7.76
C ILE A 2 26.79 -5.95 7.92
N VAL A 3 26.88 -5.20 6.83
CA VAL A 3 26.49 -3.80 6.75
C VAL A 3 25.26 -3.71 5.83
N PHE A 4 24.24 -2.96 6.22
CA PHE A 4 23.00 -2.86 5.49
C PHE A 4 22.29 -1.52 5.74
N VAL A 5 21.39 -1.15 4.82
CA VAL A 5 20.49 -0.02 4.99
C VAL A 5 19.22 -0.50 5.70
N ARG A 6 18.74 0.25 6.67
CA ARG A 6 17.49 0.01 7.39
C ARG A 6 16.66 1.27 7.47
N GLU A 7 15.39 1.11 7.27
CA GLU A 7 14.35 2.12 7.48
C GLU A 7 13.16 1.51 8.22
N GLU A 8 12.29 2.35 8.73
CA GLU A 8 11.01 1.96 9.33
C GLU A 8 9.93 2.92 8.83
N LEU A 9 8.66 2.59 8.98
CA LEU A 9 7.56 3.45 8.51
C LEU A 9 7.68 4.93 8.90
N ASN A 10 8.26 5.20 10.05
CA ASN A 10 8.42 6.54 10.62
C ASN A 10 9.89 6.97 10.81
N LYS A 11 10.83 6.21 10.27
CA LYS A 11 12.26 6.53 10.33
C LYS A 11 12.89 6.39 8.95
N PRO A 12 13.57 7.44 8.47
CA PRO A 12 14.27 7.39 7.20
C PRO A 12 15.43 6.39 7.23
N SER A 13 15.91 6.05 6.03
CA SER A 13 16.99 5.09 5.83
C SER A 13 18.30 5.55 6.47
N GLU A 14 18.92 4.66 7.24
CA GLU A 14 20.27 4.85 7.78
C GLU A 14 21.10 3.57 7.59
N VAL A 15 22.42 3.70 7.68
CA VAL A 15 23.34 2.57 7.58
C VAL A 15 23.50 1.90 8.96
N TYR A 16 23.41 0.59 8.96
CA TYR A 16 23.56 -0.24 10.16
C TYR A 16 24.61 -1.32 9.95
N VAL A 17 25.16 -1.80 11.06
CA VAL A 17 26.03 -2.98 11.11
C VAL A 17 25.49 -3.97 12.13
N SER A 18 25.64 -5.26 11.84
CA SER A 18 25.32 -6.33 12.80
C SER A 18 26.30 -7.50 12.69
N ASP A 19 26.48 -8.25 13.79
CA ASP A 19 27.10 -9.55 13.74
C ASP A 19 26.10 -10.57 13.17
N LEU A 20 26.57 -11.47 12.31
CA LEU A 20 25.73 -12.52 11.70
C LEU A 20 25.34 -13.61 12.70
N ARG A 21 26.15 -13.83 13.75
CA ARG A 21 25.91 -14.86 14.76
C ARG A 21 24.92 -14.40 15.84
N LYS A 22 24.89 -13.08 16.09
CA LYS A 22 23.95 -12.46 17.02
C LYS A 22 23.42 -11.18 16.40
N ILE A 23 22.21 -11.27 15.84
CA ILE A 23 21.58 -10.12 15.17
C ILE A 23 21.30 -9.02 16.19
N SER A 24 22.12 -7.98 16.15
CA SER A 24 22.03 -6.79 17.01
C SER A 24 22.42 -5.56 16.19
N PRO A 25 21.48 -4.98 15.41
CA PRO A 25 21.76 -3.85 14.55
C PRO A 25 22.22 -2.63 15.33
N LYS A 26 23.39 -2.10 14.97
CA LYS A 26 23.92 -0.82 15.47
C LYS A 26 23.95 0.17 14.33
N GLN A 27 23.34 1.34 14.54
CA GLN A 27 23.36 2.43 13.57
C GLN A 27 24.77 3.02 13.43
N LEU A 28 25.21 3.22 12.20
CA LEU A 28 26.51 3.79 11.86
C LEU A 28 26.41 5.20 11.29
N SER A 29 25.31 5.54 10.63
CA SER A 29 25.11 6.85 10.02
C SER A 29 24.01 7.65 10.71
N SER A 30 24.00 8.96 10.50
CA SER A 30 22.99 9.89 11.00
C SER A 30 22.68 10.96 9.93
N PHE A 31 22.59 10.54 8.66
CA PHE A 31 22.40 11.45 7.53
C PHE A 31 21.13 12.28 7.64
N ASN A 32 20.10 11.70 8.25
CA ASN A 32 18.78 12.33 8.36
C ASN A 32 18.53 13.00 9.73
N SER A 33 19.54 13.11 10.59
CA SER A 33 19.39 13.64 11.96
C SER A 33 18.99 15.12 12.02
N SER A 34 19.28 15.90 10.97
CA SER A 34 18.91 17.31 10.85
C SER A 34 17.53 17.53 10.20
N LEU A 35 16.88 16.47 9.74
CA LEU A 35 15.57 16.57 9.11
C LEU A 35 14.48 16.57 10.18
N GLU A 36 13.73 17.66 10.24
CA GLU A 36 12.52 17.74 11.06
C GLU A 36 11.33 17.22 10.24
N PHE A 37 10.81 16.08 10.63
CA PHE A 37 9.58 15.53 10.04
C PHE A 37 8.38 15.93 10.89
N PRO A 38 7.26 16.36 10.28
CA PRO A 38 6.00 16.45 11.00
C PRO A 38 5.63 15.08 11.56
N LYS A 39 4.76 15.03 12.55
CA LYS A 39 4.25 13.76 13.06
C LYS A 39 3.61 12.96 11.91
N LEU A 40 4.26 11.89 11.51
CA LEU A 40 3.77 11.00 10.46
C LEU A 40 2.50 10.26 10.89
N ALA A 41 1.70 9.90 9.91
CA ALA A 41 0.47 9.16 10.12
C ALA A 41 0.75 7.74 10.63
N LYS A 42 -0.13 7.23 11.50
CA LYS A 42 -0.04 5.82 11.93
C LYS A 42 -0.32 4.92 10.72
N THR A 43 0.60 4.01 10.45
CA THR A 43 0.40 2.94 9.46
C THR A 43 0.51 1.59 10.17
N GLU A 44 -0.34 0.65 9.80
CA GLU A 44 -0.30 -0.72 10.32
C GLU A 44 -0.48 -1.75 9.19
N LEU A 45 0.07 -2.93 9.41
CA LEU A 45 -0.15 -4.08 8.54
C LEU A 45 -1.58 -4.59 8.79
N LEU A 46 -2.34 -4.73 7.72
CA LEU A 46 -3.69 -5.27 7.72
C LEU A 46 -3.71 -6.58 6.96
N LYS A 47 -4.47 -7.56 7.48
CA LYS A 47 -4.72 -8.84 6.81
C LYS A 47 -6.21 -9.06 6.62
N TRP A 48 -6.57 -9.68 5.50
CA TRP A 48 -7.93 -10.07 5.20
C TRP A 48 -7.98 -11.30 4.29
N LEU A 49 -9.14 -11.89 4.14
CA LEU A 49 -9.35 -12.97 3.20
C LEU A 49 -10.00 -12.43 1.92
N SER A 50 -9.49 -12.85 0.79
CA SER A 50 -10.16 -12.69 -0.50
C SER A 50 -11.38 -13.59 -0.58
N ASN A 51 -12.22 -13.40 -1.60
CA ASN A 51 -13.46 -14.17 -1.77
C ASN A 51 -13.23 -15.68 -1.93
N ASP A 52 -12.07 -16.10 -2.44
CA ASP A 52 -11.65 -17.50 -2.56
C ASP A 52 -10.90 -18.05 -1.34
N GLY A 53 -10.77 -17.25 -0.28
CA GLY A 53 -10.10 -17.63 0.97
C GLY A 53 -8.59 -17.40 0.99
N LEU A 54 -8.00 -16.84 -0.07
CA LEU A 54 -6.59 -16.44 -0.07
C LEU A 54 -6.34 -15.32 0.94
N GLU A 55 -5.36 -15.49 1.85
CA GLU A 55 -4.95 -14.42 2.76
C GLU A 55 -4.18 -13.35 2.01
N ILE A 56 -4.66 -12.11 2.10
CA ILE A 56 -4.08 -10.92 1.50
C ILE A 56 -3.57 -9.99 2.60
N GLU A 57 -2.48 -9.30 2.34
CA GLU A 57 -1.94 -8.26 3.21
C GLU A 57 -1.95 -6.89 2.54
N GLY A 58 -1.93 -5.86 3.35
CA GLY A 58 -1.74 -4.49 2.89
C GLY A 58 -1.38 -3.56 4.05
N LEU A 59 -1.14 -2.32 3.73
CA LEU A 59 -0.81 -1.28 4.70
C LEU A 59 -1.97 -0.29 4.80
N LEU A 60 -2.55 -0.17 5.98
CA LEU A 60 -3.56 0.83 6.28
C LEU A 60 -2.91 2.02 7.00
N THR A 61 -2.90 3.17 6.34
CA THR A 61 -2.47 4.44 6.93
C THR A 61 -3.68 5.25 7.35
N TYR A 62 -3.73 5.63 8.62
CA TYR A 62 -4.80 6.43 9.19
C TYR A 62 -4.59 7.92 8.92
N PRO A 63 -5.66 8.75 8.92
CA PRO A 63 -5.50 10.20 8.93
C PRO A 63 -4.65 10.67 10.11
N THR A 64 -3.83 11.72 9.95
CA THR A 64 -2.99 12.25 11.04
C THR A 64 -3.78 12.67 12.29
N LYS A 65 -5.05 13.09 12.11
CA LYS A 65 -5.99 13.43 13.18
C LYS A 65 -7.09 12.36 13.31
N TYR A 66 -6.68 11.09 13.34
CA TYR A 66 -7.62 9.97 13.42
C TYR A 66 -8.44 9.99 14.70
N ASN A 67 -9.75 9.80 14.55
CA ASN A 67 -10.72 9.62 15.63
C ASN A 67 -11.58 8.40 15.31
N LYS A 68 -11.53 7.37 16.14
CA LYS A 68 -12.27 6.11 15.96
C LYS A 68 -13.80 6.23 15.88
N ARG A 69 -14.35 7.40 16.22
CA ARG A 69 -15.81 7.68 16.15
C ARG A 69 -16.22 8.28 14.80
N LYS A 70 -15.27 8.48 13.88
CA LYS A 70 -15.52 9.09 12.55
C LYS A 70 -15.12 8.13 11.47
N LYS A 71 -15.84 8.18 10.35
CA LYS A 71 -15.47 7.54 9.09
C LYS A 71 -14.77 8.56 8.19
N TYR A 72 -13.81 8.10 7.42
CA TYR A 72 -12.94 8.93 6.60
C TYR A 72 -13.03 8.56 5.12
N PRO A 73 -12.79 9.51 4.20
CA PRO A 73 -12.60 9.15 2.81
C PRO A 73 -11.43 8.17 2.71
N LEU A 74 -11.57 7.15 1.87
CA LEU A 74 -10.54 6.14 1.62
C LEU A 74 -9.89 6.39 0.26
N ALA A 75 -8.57 6.47 0.23
CA ALA A 75 -7.78 6.35 -0.99
C ALA A 75 -7.19 4.94 -1.07
N LEU A 76 -7.67 4.15 -2.01
CA LEU A 76 -7.08 2.87 -2.40
C LEU A 76 -5.91 3.14 -3.33
N ILE A 77 -4.73 2.62 -3.02
CA ILE A 77 -3.54 2.72 -3.87
C ILE A 77 -3.12 1.33 -4.31
N ILE A 78 -2.97 1.15 -5.62
CA ILE A 78 -2.58 -0.10 -6.25
C ILE A 78 -1.17 0.07 -6.85
N HIS A 79 -0.23 -0.80 -6.43
CA HIS A 79 1.15 -0.72 -6.92
C HIS A 79 1.30 -1.20 -8.36
N GLY A 80 2.41 -0.84 -8.99
CA GLY A 80 2.79 -1.34 -10.30
C GLY A 80 3.38 -2.76 -10.26
N GLY A 81 3.69 -3.29 -11.41
CA GLY A 81 4.31 -4.60 -11.56
C GLY A 81 3.60 -5.49 -12.58
N PRO A 82 2.74 -6.43 -12.17
CA PRO A 82 2.09 -6.75 -10.88
C PRO A 82 3.03 -7.25 -9.77
N ALA A 83 4.27 -7.51 -10.08
CA ALA A 83 5.29 -8.02 -9.17
C ALA A 83 5.80 -7.00 -8.13
N GLY A 84 5.17 -5.85 -8.01
CA GLY A 84 5.50 -4.90 -6.96
C GLY A 84 5.12 -5.39 -5.56
N VAL A 85 5.39 -4.57 -4.55
CA VAL A 85 4.95 -4.78 -3.18
C VAL A 85 5.00 -3.45 -2.41
N PHE A 86 4.01 -3.19 -1.60
CA PHE A 86 4.10 -2.16 -0.57
C PHE A 86 4.68 -2.76 0.70
N SER A 87 5.92 -2.41 0.99
CA SER A 87 6.63 -2.80 2.21
C SER A 87 6.46 -1.73 3.30
N GLN A 88 6.85 -2.09 4.54
CA GLN A 88 6.86 -1.18 5.67
C GLN A 88 8.07 -0.21 5.61
N SER A 89 8.24 0.45 4.46
CA SER A 89 9.27 1.44 4.21
C SER A 89 8.86 2.83 4.69
N PHE A 90 9.82 3.75 4.78
CA PHE A 90 9.61 5.11 5.26
C PHE A 90 8.61 5.87 4.37
N THR A 91 7.50 6.31 4.96
CA THR A 91 6.39 6.97 4.24
C THR A 91 6.66 8.45 3.91
N GLY A 92 7.67 9.05 4.53
CA GLY A 92 8.07 10.44 4.28
C GLY A 92 8.97 10.63 3.04
N ASN A 93 9.36 9.56 2.35
CA ASN A 93 10.12 9.67 1.11
C ASN A 93 9.28 10.28 -0.02
N PRO A 94 9.90 11.07 -0.93
CA PRO A 94 9.27 11.46 -2.17
C PRO A 94 8.81 10.22 -2.95
N SER A 95 7.54 10.20 -3.32
CA SER A 95 6.91 9.07 -4.01
C SER A 95 5.81 9.57 -4.94
N ILE A 96 5.53 8.81 -6.00
CA ILE A 96 4.31 9.03 -6.80
C ILE A 96 3.04 8.82 -5.97
N TYR A 97 3.15 8.08 -4.88
CA TYR A 97 2.09 7.84 -3.90
C TYR A 97 2.35 8.69 -2.65
N ILE A 98 1.85 9.90 -2.61
CA ILE A 98 2.07 10.88 -1.54
C ILE A 98 1.22 10.58 -0.29
N VAL A 99 1.50 9.43 0.35
CA VAL A 99 0.71 8.85 1.46
C VAL A 99 0.53 9.85 2.61
N GLU A 100 1.63 10.45 3.09
CA GLU A 100 1.57 11.38 4.21
C GLU A 100 0.77 12.66 3.90
N TYR A 101 0.81 13.11 2.65
CA TYR A 101 0.01 14.25 2.22
C TYR A 101 -1.49 13.95 2.29
N PHE A 102 -1.93 12.80 1.75
CA PHE A 102 -3.32 12.39 1.84
C PHE A 102 -3.77 12.17 3.30
N ALA A 103 -2.93 11.53 4.12
CA ALA A 103 -3.21 11.36 5.54
C ALA A 103 -3.38 12.70 6.27
N SER A 104 -2.55 13.71 5.94
CA SER A 104 -2.65 15.06 6.49
C SER A 104 -3.93 15.80 6.06
N LYS A 105 -4.48 15.44 4.89
CA LYS A 105 -5.77 15.96 4.39
C LYS A 105 -6.99 15.19 4.90
N GLY A 106 -6.77 14.20 5.79
CA GLY A 106 -7.85 13.48 6.45
C GLY A 106 -8.33 12.24 5.70
N TYR A 107 -7.55 11.70 4.78
CA TYR A 107 -7.83 10.42 4.12
C TYR A 107 -7.27 9.25 4.93
N ALA A 108 -8.00 8.15 4.99
CA ALA A 108 -7.44 6.84 5.22
C ALA A 108 -6.85 6.31 3.88
N ILE A 109 -5.74 5.58 3.93
CA ILE A 109 -5.09 5.08 2.73
C ILE A 109 -4.88 3.57 2.87
N LEU A 110 -5.45 2.78 1.94
CA LEU A 110 -5.18 1.35 1.82
C LEU A 110 -4.20 1.12 0.66
N ARG A 111 -3.07 0.51 0.97
CA ARG A 111 -2.07 0.04 0.00
C ARG A 111 -2.09 -1.48 0.03
N ALA A 112 -2.86 -2.09 -0.87
CA ALA A 112 -3.03 -3.54 -0.94
C ALA A 112 -1.86 -4.21 -1.66
N ASN A 113 -1.50 -5.42 -1.22
CA ASN A 113 -0.60 -6.35 -1.91
C ASN A 113 -1.42 -7.54 -2.42
N PRO A 114 -2.11 -7.41 -3.57
CA PRO A 114 -2.93 -8.48 -4.12
C PRO A 114 -2.06 -9.65 -4.60
N ARG A 115 -2.72 -10.78 -4.94
CA ARG A 115 -2.04 -11.89 -5.64
C ARG A 115 -1.22 -11.38 -6.83
N GLY A 116 -0.05 -11.96 -7.05
CA GLY A 116 0.93 -11.47 -8.00
C GLY A 116 2.03 -10.60 -7.37
N SER A 117 1.83 -10.08 -6.14
CA SER A 117 2.85 -9.32 -5.42
C SER A 117 4.06 -10.17 -5.03
N THR A 118 5.22 -9.51 -4.91
CA THR A 118 6.47 -10.15 -4.49
C THR A 118 6.52 -10.26 -2.95
N GLY A 119 7.30 -11.22 -2.43
CA GLY A 119 7.54 -11.36 -0.98
C GLY A 119 6.70 -12.44 -0.30
N TYR A 120 5.70 -12.99 -0.98
CA TYR A 120 4.76 -13.99 -0.45
C TYR A 120 5.00 -15.42 -0.98
N GLY A 121 6.13 -15.65 -1.66
CA GLY A 121 6.47 -16.94 -2.25
C GLY A 121 5.98 -17.10 -3.69
N LYS A 122 6.40 -18.24 -4.30
CA LYS A 122 6.19 -18.50 -5.72
C LYS A 122 4.71 -18.61 -6.09
N ASP A 123 3.94 -19.35 -5.30
CA ASP A 123 2.53 -19.63 -5.63
C ASP A 123 1.70 -18.35 -5.61
N PHE A 124 1.87 -17.51 -4.60
CA PHE A 124 1.23 -16.20 -4.53
C PHE A 124 1.68 -15.27 -5.67
N ARG A 125 2.99 -15.28 -5.99
CA ARG A 125 3.57 -14.46 -7.07
C ARG A 125 3.00 -14.80 -8.45
N PHE A 126 2.63 -16.05 -8.70
CA PHE A 126 2.07 -16.51 -9.97
C PHE A 126 0.55 -16.74 -9.93
N ALA A 127 -0.11 -16.46 -8.82
CA ALA A 127 -1.54 -16.66 -8.67
C ALA A 127 -2.42 -15.78 -9.57
N ASN A 128 -1.86 -14.69 -10.11
CA ASN A 128 -2.53 -13.85 -11.12
C ASN A 128 -2.07 -14.12 -12.56
N PHE A 129 -1.36 -15.23 -12.82
CA PHE A 129 -0.92 -15.56 -14.17
C PHE A 129 -2.11 -15.90 -15.07
N LYS A 130 -2.28 -15.16 -16.17
CA LYS A 130 -3.45 -15.22 -17.08
C LYS A 130 -4.78 -14.87 -16.41
N ASP A 131 -4.75 -14.14 -15.28
CA ASP A 131 -5.95 -13.82 -14.49
C ASP A 131 -5.98 -12.34 -14.06
N TRP A 132 -5.28 -11.45 -14.78
CA TRP A 132 -5.24 -10.02 -14.46
C TRP A 132 -6.61 -9.37 -14.55
N GLY A 133 -7.00 -8.69 -13.49
CA GLY A 133 -8.29 -8.01 -13.39
C GLY A 133 -9.41 -8.86 -12.78
N PHE A 134 -9.15 -10.12 -12.43
CA PHE A 134 -10.15 -11.00 -11.83
C PHE A 134 -9.82 -11.30 -10.36
N GLY A 135 -8.96 -12.27 -10.09
CA GLY A 135 -8.62 -12.62 -8.72
C GLY A 135 -7.96 -11.48 -7.94
N ASP A 136 -7.07 -10.72 -8.56
CA ASP A 136 -6.45 -9.54 -7.98
C ASP A 136 -7.46 -8.38 -7.73
N TYR A 137 -8.51 -8.25 -8.55
CA TYR A 137 -9.63 -7.36 -8.28
C TYR A 137 -10.37 -7.74 -6.99
N GLU A 138 -10.70 -9.02 -6.82
CA GLU A 138 -11.36 -9.51 -5.62
C GLU A 138 -10.52 -9.31 -4.35
N ASP A 139 -9.20 -9.53 -4.46
CA ASP A 139 -8.25 -9.26 -3.37
C ASP A 139 -8.30 -7.80 -2.91
N ILE A 140 -8.33 -6.88 -3.87
CA ILE A 140 -8.33 -5.44 -3.62
C ILE A 140 -9.69 -5.00 -3.04
N MET A 141 -10.79 -5.46 -3.61
CA MET A 141 -12.12 -5.05 -3.20
C MET A 141 -12.49 -5.59 -1.82
N SER A 142 -12.13 -6.83 -1.50
CA SER A 142 -12.29 -7.37 -0.14
C SER A 142 -11.46 -6.60 0.91
N GLY A 143 -10.30 -6.05 0.50
CA GLY A 143 -9.54 -5.13 1.34
C GLY A 143 -10.25 -3.80 1.61
N VAL A 144 -10.91 -3.24 0.60
CA VAL A 144 -11.76 -2.04 0.77
C VAL A 144 -12.90 -2.32 1.73
N ASP A 145 -13.60 -3.46 1.54
CA ASP A 145 -14.69 -3.87 2.42
C ASP A 145 -14.22 -4.07 3.86
N LYS A 146 -13.05 -4.68 4.05
CA LYS A 146 -12.43 -4.82 5.37
C LYS A 146 -12.24 -3.49 6.07
N VAL A 147 -11.77 -2.46 5.38
CA VAL A 147 -11.55 -1.13 5.98
C VAL A 147 -12.87 -0.40 6.28
N ILE A 148 -13.91 -0.66 5.48
CA ILE A 148 -15.28 -0.17 5.74
C ILE A 148 -15.86 -0.85 6.99
N ASP A 149 -15.76 -2.17 7.08
CA ASP A 149 -16.25 -2.98 8.21
C ASP A 149 -15.57 -2.63 9.54
N MET A 150 -14.29 -2.24 9.49
CA MET A 150 -13.56 -1.69 10.63
C MET A 150 -14.10 -0.31 11.09
N GLY A 151 -15.02 0.29 10.35
CA GLY A 151 -15.55 1.62 10.64
C GLY A 151 -14.58 2.76 10.35
N VAL A 152 -13.50 2.50 9.62
CA VAL A 152 -12.50 3.51 9.25
C VAL A 152 -12.90 4.25 7.98
N ALA A 153 -13.27 3.52 6.92
CA ALA A 153 -13.66 4.11 5.65
C ALA A 153 -15.16 4.45 5.60
N ASP A 154 -15.45 5.55 4.92
CA ASP A 154 -16.80 5.92 4.52
C ASP A 154 -17.08 5.33 3.13
N PRO A 155 -18.06 4.41 2.98
CA PRO A 155 -18.35 3.77 1.70
C PRO A 155 -18.77 4.76 0.59
N GLU A 156 -19.27 5.94 0.97
CA GLU A 156 -19.68 6.97 0.02
C GLU A 156 -18.53 7.88 -0.45
N ARG A 157 -17.33 7.71 0.12
CA ARG A 157 -16.16 8.57 -0.17
C ARG A 157 -14.93 7.75 -0.46
N LEU A 158 -15.00 6.93 -1.51
CA LEU A 158 -13.90 6.08 -1.96
C LEU A 158 -13.21 6.70 -3.19
N ALA A 159 -11.89 6.67 -3.21
CA ALA A 159 -11.06 7.00 -4.36
C ALA A 159 -10.07 5.85 -4.63
N VAL A 160 -9.70 5.67 -5.90
CA VAL A 160 -8.72 4.66 -6.33
C VAL A 160 -7.63 5.30 -7.18
N MET A 161 -6.38 4.85 -7.00
CA MET A 161 -5.27 5.31 -7.83
C MET A 161 -4.20 4.24 -7.98
N GLY A 162 -3.44 4.34 -9.06
CA GLY A 162 -2.32 3.46 -9.32
C GLY A 162 -1.47 3.88 -10.50
N TRP A 163 -0.27 3.34 -10.56
CA TRP A 163 0.71 3.59 -11.61
C TRP A 163 1.12 2.29 -12.31
N SER A 164 1.34 2.32 -13.64
CA SER A 164 1.71 1.17 -14.45
C SER A 164 0.64 0.06 -14.38
N TYR A 165 0.97 -1.15 -13.93
CA TYR A 165 -0.05 -2.17 -13.65
C TYR A 165 -1.12 -1.67 -12.66
N GLY A 166 -0.75 -0.87 -11.63
CA GLY A 166 -1.72 -0.22 -10.76
C GLY A 166 -2.64 0.76 -11.50
N GLY A 167 -2.13 1.41 -12.56
CA GLY A 167 -2.94 2.23 -13.46
C GLY A 167 -3.92 1.39 -14.29
N TYR A 168 -3.48 0.25 -14.84
CA TYR A 168 -4.35 -0.73 -15.48
C TYR A 168 -5.47 -1.17 -14.53
N MET A 169 -5.11 -1.62 -13.32
CA MET A 169 -6.08 -2.06 -12.32
C MET A 169 -7.03 -0.94 -11.88
N THR A 170 -6.55 0.31 -11.79
CA THR A 170 -7.42 1.47 -11.51
C THR A 170 -8.49 1.60 -12.59
N SER A 171 -8.10 1.52 -13.88
CA SER A 171 -9.05 1.57 -15.00
C SER A 171 -10.00 0.37 -14.96
N PHE A 172 -9.49 -0.82 -14.68
CA PHE A 172 -10.31 -2.03 -14.58
C PHE A 172 -11.35 -1.92 -13.45
N VAL A 173 -10.94 -1.50 -12.27
CA VAL A 173 -11.81 -1.33 -11.08
C VAL A 173 -13.00 -0.43 -11.41
N VAL A 174 -12.78 0.76 -12.02
CA VAL A 174 -13.88 1.69 -12.32
C VAL A 174 -14.82 1.21 -13.43
N THR A 175 -14.43 0.20 -14.21
CA THR A 175 -15.35 -0.46 -15.15
C THR A 175 -16.21 -1.55 -14.49
N LYS A 176 -15.84 -2.01 -13.30
CA LYS A 176 -16.51 -3.10 -12.58
C LYS A 176 -17.42 -2.62 -11.46
N THR A 177 -17.21 -1.41 -10.96
CA THR A 177 -17.97 -0.87 -9.83
C THR A 177 -18.07 0.65 -9.90
N ASP A 178 -19.18 1.20 -9.41
CA ASP A 178 -19.46 2.65 -9.29
C ASP A 178 -19.15 3.19 -7.88
N ARG A 179 -18.57 2.37 -6.99
CA ARG A 179 -18.27 2.74 -5.59
C ARG A 179 -17.28 3.91 -5.49
N PHE A 180 -16.34 4.02 -6.42
CA PHE A 180 -15.30 5.06 -6.38
C PHE A 180 -15.77 6.36 -7.00
N LYS A 181 -15.67 7.47 -6.22
CA LYS A 181 -16.08 8.80 -6.64
C LYS A 181 -14.97 9.56 -7.35
N ALA A 182 -13.74 9.08 -7.26
CA ALA A 182 -12.58 9.63 -7.96
C ALA A 182 -11.61 8.50 -8.32
N ALA A 183 -10.97 8.63 -9.48
CA ALA A 183 -9.93 7.70 -9.95
C ALA A 183 -8.75 8.49 -10.54
N SER A 184 -7.52 8.03 -10.24
CA SER A 184 -6.30 8.61 -10.83
C SER A 184 -5.43 7.50 -11.41
N MET A 185 -5.40 7.41 -12.73
CA MET A 185 -4.64 6.40 -13.47
C MET A 185 -3.37 7.03 -14.05
N GLY A 186 -2.21 6.50 -13.68
CA GLY A 186 -0.92 6.90 -14.24
C GLY A 186 -0.24 5.78 -15.00
N ALA A 187 0.25 6.06 -16.23
CA ALA A 187 0.97 5.11 -17.09
C ALA A 187 0.33 3.72 -17.15
N GLY A 188 -1.01 3.67 -17.18
CA GLY A 188 -1.76 2.42 -17.26
C GLY A 188 -1.46 1.70 -18.57
N LEU A 189 -1.32 0.37 -18.48
CA LEU A 189 -1.25 -0.47 -19.66
C LEU A 189 -2.65 -0.51 -20.28
N SER A 190 -2.79 -0.05 -21.51
CA SER A 190 -4.04 -0.13 -22.25
C SER A 190 -3.96 -1.25 -23.28
N LEU A 191 -5.09 -1.92 -23.52
CA LEU A 191 -5.21 -2.98 -24.54
C LEU A 191 -5.42 -2.38 -25.94
N ILE A 192 -4.77 -1.27 -26.24
CA ILE A 192 -4.96 -0.55 -27.53
C ILE A 192 -4.42 -1.31 -28.75
N HIS A 193 -3.75 -2.44 -28.53
CA HIS A 193 -3.15 -3.26 -29.59
C HIS A 193 -3.75 -4.65 -29.69
N ILE A 194 -4.95 -4.85 -29.18
CA ILE A 194 -5.73 -6.09 -29.41
C ILE A 194 -6.68 -5.85 -30.57
#